data_5d14f4ef988fea44f42fffef664b2eff
#
_entry.id   5d14f4ef988fea44f42fffef664b2eff
#
_cell.length_a   1.000
_cell.length_b   1.000
_cell.length_c   1.000
_cell.angle_alpha   90.00
_cell.angle_beta   90.00
_cell.angle_gamma   90.00
#
_symmetry.space_group_name_H-M   'P 1'
#
loop_
_entity.id
_entity.type
_entity.pdbx_description
1 polymer ?
#
loop_
_entity_poly.entity_id
_entity_poly.type
_entity_poly.pdbx_seq_one_letter_code
_entity_poly.pdbx_strand_id
1 'polypeptide(L)'
;MAAIISDKFRIFNAKQFLESLTEGPNDTSAERSRMYFFVGRPQPWKAYLEIHTKNSTAFVVGNEVYVGTYGSTAFRATVAAVYDSALLLTDVFGSNGVNSAPPLGSALKGRSGGSGGSDTGATAVSGVYRYATEDVPPLPLDNQTEKYGLYDEMIAAKRITDAFARTVIRRYNWDLVANPKFDMWKPDYSATPGGGGQIGKQTATGATSIADAKFYVMNSSYEVFKCLYNGEDPSNTTGQNATEEPTTAGANYASATGLYTETTGAGYIWKYMYTIPTDDVLKFLSSDFMPIVLPANASRQATVALATAGACDVALIENAGSGLPASQTLYTSIKGDGTGGIVKFVTNGAGAITSAEIEARGSGYTYANVLFANGNLFSNAALSSAVATGASAVGAIEVVLPPAGGHGSDHETELNGKRVMTNIRLTYSEGQGDFPVDNDFRRIGIVADPYNYGTTTFATADTLSGLKSVKITGASADFSVDEKITQTVTGGTAYGTVVSWTLDSGSTTAGVLKYIQTTDAHTDQGVVRAFESNGSNAITGESSTASGNVDTSYGSSLLGVTFASGLANPEIENNSGNVIYVENRRLITRAPDQIEDIKLVIEF
;
A
#
# COMPACT_ATOMS: atom_id res chain seq x y z
N MET A 1 -1.08 -22.17 -17.05
CA MET A 1 -1.76 -22.25 -15.73
C MET A 1 -1.42 -20.96 -14.98
N ALA A 2 -2.44 -20.20 -14.60
CA ALA A 2 -2.20 -19.05 -13.72
C ALA A 2 -1.77 -19.59 -12.35
N ALA A 3 -0.68 -19.06 -11.79
CA ALA A 3 -0.26 -19.41 -10.43
C ALA A 3 -1.33 -18.89 -9.45
N ILE A 4 -1.96 -19.78 -8.72
CA ILE A 4 -2.94 -19.41 -7.70
C ILE A 4 -2.16 -19.10 -6.42
N ILE A 5 -1.99 -17.83 -6.11
CA ILE A 5 -1.44 -17.39 -4.83
C ILE A 5 -2.61 -17.34 -3.84
N SER A 6 -2.58 -18.18 -2.80
CA SER A 6 -3.64 -18.21 -1.80
C SER A 6 -3.59 -16.96 -0.87
N ASP A 7 -4.75 -16.55 -0.32
CA ASP A 7 -4.80 -15.46 0.65
C ASP A 7 -3.95 -15.74 1.90
N LYS A 8 -3.86 -17.00 2.33
CA LYS A 8 -2.95 -17.39 3.43
C LYS A 8 -1.50 -17.05 3.13
N PHE A 9 -1.04 -17.28 1.90
CA PHE A 9 0.33 -16.94 1.49
C PHE A 9 0.54 -15.42 1.45
N ARG A 10 -0.44 -14.67 0.97
CA ARG A 10 -0.39 -13.19 0.96
C ARG A 10 -0.33 -12.62 2.37
N ILE A 11 -1.17 -13.12 3.29
CA ILE A 11 -1.15 -12.72 4.70
C ILE A 11 0.19 -13.06 5.35
N PHE A 12 0.74 -14.24 5.05
CA PHE A 12 2.05 -14.64 5.54
C PHE A 12 3.15 -13.68 5.06
N ASN A 13 3.16 -13.32 3.77
CA ASN A 13 4.12 -12.35 3.24
C ASN A 13 3.98 -10.98 3.89
N ALA A 14 2.74 -10.52 4.13
CA ALA A 14 2.50 -9.25 4.84
C ALA A 14 3.06 -9.28 6.27
N LYS A 15 2.88 -10.41 6.99
CA LYS A 15 3.46 -10.61 8.31
C LYS A 15 5.00 -10.62 8.26
N GLN A 16 5.60 -11.35 7.32
CA GLN A 16 7.05 -11.42 7.14
C GLN A 16 7.66 -10.05 6.81
N PHE A 17 6.97 -9.24 6.00
CA PHE A 17 7.41 -7.87 5.74
C PHE A 17 7.48 -7.04 7.03
N LEU A 18 6.47 -7.11 7.89
CA LEU A 18 6.48 -6.38 9.18
C LEU A 18 7.53 -6.95 10.15
N GLU A 19 7.67 -8.26 10.23
CA GLU A 19 8.69 -8.92 11.07
C GLU A 19 10.09 -8.50 10.64
N SER A 20 10.35 -8.38 9.34
CA SER A 20 11.66 -7.96 8.82
C SER A 20 12.09 -6.55 9.27
N LEU A 21 11.15 -5.70 9.68
CA LEU A 21 11.46 -4.37 10.23
C LEU A 21 11.90 -4.42 11.70
N THR A 22 11.60 -5.50 12.41
CA THR A 22 11.83 -5.63 13.86
C THR A 22 12.80 -6.74 14.23
N GLU A 23 12.86 -7.81 13.45
CA GLU A 23 13.64 -9.02 13.74
C GLU A 23 14.75 -9.23 12.72
N GLY A 24 15.92 -9.61 13.18
CA GLY A 24 17.05 -10.10 12.40
C GLY A 24 17.38 -11.54 12.80
N PRO A 25 18.22 -12.26 12.03
CA PRO A 25 18.57 -13.67 12.28
C PRO A 25 19.06 -13.95 13.70
N ASN A 26 19.69 -12.97 14.36
CA ASN A 26 20.18 -13.09 15.74
C ASN A 26 19.51 -12.04 16.66
N ASP A 27 18.37 -11.49 16.26
CA ASP A 27 17.62 -10.45 16.98
C ASP A 27 18.46 -9.21 17.35
N THR A 28 19.45 -8.90 16.53
CA THR A 28 20.23 -7.67 16.68
C THR A 28 19.72 -6.58 15.76
N SER A 29 19.75 -5.33 16.22
CA SER A 29 19.37 -4.19 15.39
C SER A 29 20.21 -4.03 14.10
N ALA A 30 21.40 -4.67 14.06
CA ALA A 30 22.28 -4.66 12.92
C ALA A 30 21.80 -5.56 11.77
N GLU A 31 20.95 -6.53 12.05
CA GLU A 31 20.50 -7.55 11.09
C GLU A 31 19.07 -7.34 10.57
N ARG A 32 18.36 -6.34 11.12
CA ARG A 32 17.02 -5.97 10.66
C ARG A 32 17.07 -5.39 9.26
N SER A 33 16.07 -5.67 8.45
CA SER A 33 15.91 -5.02 7.14
C SER A 33 15.79 -3.51 7.29
N ARG A 34 16.59 -2.78 6.53
CA ARG A 34 16.63 -1.33 6.56
C ARG A 34 15.91 -0.79 5.36
N MET A 35 14.61 -0.62 5.51
CA MET A 35 13.78 -0.08 4.44
C MET A 35 13.72 1.44 4.56
N TYR A 36 13.93 2.09 3.43
CA TYR A 36 13.84 3.54 3.31
C TYR A 36 12.79 3.91 2.28
N PHE A 37 11.88 4.76 2.68
CA PHE A 37 11.03 5.50 1.75
C PHE A 37 11.83 6.67 1.20
N PHE A 38 11.82 6.88 -0.11
CA PHE A 38 12.51 8.00 -0.74
C PHE A 38 11.56 8.87 -1.55
N VAL A 39 11.93 10.13 -1.68
CA VAL A 39 11.33 11.09 -2.59
C VAL A 39 12.40 11.60 -3.54
N GLY A 40 11.99 11.91 -4.77
CA GLY A 40 12.93 12.35 -5.80
C GLY A 40 12.26 13.01 -6.98
N ARG A 41 13.07 13.36 -7.98
CA ARG A 41 12.70 14.04 -9.20
C ARG A 41 12.02 15.39 -8.95
N PRO A 42 12.80 16.42 -8.60
CA PRO A 42 12.29 17.79 -8.54
C PRO A 42 11.92 18.33 -9.91
N GLN A 43 12.51 17.80 -10.99
CA GLN A 43 12.32 18.27 -12.35
C GLN A 43 11.04 17.76 -13.00
N PRO A 44 10.40 18.59 -13.86
CA PRO A 44 9.23 18.20 -14.63
C PRO A 44 9.46 16.95 -15.50
N TRP A 45 8.41 16.18 -15.67
CA TRP A 45 8.41 15.10 -16.65
C TRP A 45 8.48 15.68 -18.06
N LYS A 46 9.46 15.24 -18.85
CA LYS A 46 9.48 15.60 -20.27
C LYS A 46 8.29 14.98 -20.98
N ALA A 47 7.56 15.81 -21.72
CA ALA A 47 6.48 15.31 -22.54
C ALA A 47 7.05 14.44 -23.67
N TYR A 48 6.54 13.22 -23.82
CA TYR A 48 6.92 12.33 -24.90
C TYR A 48 5.74 11.52 -25.45
N LEU A 49 5.87 11.08 -26.69
CA LEU A 49 5.01 10.11 -27.34
C LEU A 49 5.86 8.92 -27.78
N GLU A 50 5.58 7.74 -27.27
CA GLU A 50 6.18 6.49 -27.72
C GLU A 50 5.22 5.81 -28.68
N ILE A 51 5.68 5.55 -29.89
CA ILE A 51 4.90 4.84 -30.92
C ILE A 51 5.59 3.51 -31.20
N HIS A 52 4.88 2.41 -30.98
CA HIS A 52 5.33 1.10 -31.40
C HIS A 52 5.29 1.04 -32.94
N THR A 53 6.36 0.55 -33.54
CA THR A 53 6.55 0.56 -35.01
C THR A 53 7.07 -0.79 -35.45
N LYS A 54 7.01 -1.00 -36.79
CA LYS A 54 7.79 -2.06 -37.42
C LYS A 54 8.95 -1.40 -38.18
N ASN A 55 10.16 -1.95 -38.05
CA ASN A 55 11.37 -1.50 -38.74
C ASN A 55 11.80 -0.06 -38.43
N SER A 56 11.83 0.29 -37.12
CA SER A 56 12.20 1.63 -36.66
C SER A 56 13.70 1.94 -36.75
N THR A 57 14.57 0.98 -37.01
CA THR A 57 16.04 1.10 -36.95
C THR A 57 16.65 2.07 -37.96
N ALA A 58 15.91 2.44 -38.99
CA ALA A 58 16.37 3.43 -39.97
C ALA A 58 16.25 4.89 -39.53
N PHE A 59 15.56 5.15 -38.42
CA PHE A 59 15.42 6.50 -37.86
C PHE A 59 16.66 6.87 -37.05
N VAL A 60 16.94 8.16 -36.97
CA VAL A 60 18.10 8.70 -36.29
C VAL A 60 17.63 9.69 -35.23
N VAL A 61 18.20 9.61 -34.01
CA VAL A 61 17.94 10.53 -32.91
C VAL A 61 18.26 11.97 -33.35
N GLY A 62 17.40 12.91 -33.00
CA GLY A 62 17.48 14.32 -33.36
C GLY A 62 16.83 14.65 -34.72
N ASN A 63 16.47 13.65 -35.52
CA ASN A 63 15.72 13.88 -36.77
C ASN A 63 14.22 14.07 -36.46
N GLU A 64 13.52 14.65 -37.44
CA GLU A 64 12.06 14.73 -37.35
C GLU A 64 11.40 13.46 -37.92
N VAL A 65 10.26 13.10 -37.35
CA VAL A 65 9.33 12.12 -37.88
C VAL A 65 8.01 12.81 -38.23
N TYR A 66 7.39 12.44 -39.35
CA TYR A 66 6.14 13.02 -39.78
C TYR A 66 5.27 12.01 -40.58
N VAL A 67 4.00 12.37 -40.78
CA VAL A 67 3.03 11.56 -41.53
C VAL A 67 2.48 12.40 -42.71
N GLY A 68 2.39 11.82 -43.88
CA GLY A 68 1.85 12.48 -45.05
C GLY A 68 2.90 13.27 -45.87
N THR A 69 2.63 14.54 -46.17
CA THR A 69 3.53 15.45 -46.88
C THR A 69 4.07 16.48 -45.89
N TYR A 70 5.40 16.63 -45.81
CA TYR A 70 6.03 17.59 -44.91
C TYR A 70 5.56 19.03 -45.23
N GLY A 71 5.28 19.79 -44.21
CA GLY A 71 4.72 21.15 -44.32
C GLY A 71 3.18 21.21 -44.34
N SER A 72 2.52 20.14 -44.74
CA SER A 72 1.05 20.03 -44.74
C SER A 72 0.58 18.89 -43.78
N THR A 73 1.48 18.37 -42.98
CA THR A 73 1.21 17.24 -42.09
C THR A 73 0.49 17.70 -40.84
N ALA A 74 -0.46 16.88 -40.40
CA ALA A 74 -1.12 17.04 -39.11
C ALA A 74 -0.29 16.47 -37.94
N PHE A 75 0.75 15.68 -38.21
CA PHE A 75 1.64 15.07 -37.23
C PHE A 75 3.10 15.22 -37.61
N ARG A 76 3.89 15.75 -36.72
CA ARG A 76 5.36 15.73 -36.75
C ARG A 76 5.90 15.75 -35.33
N ALA A 77 7.10 15.21 -35.15
CA ALA A 77 7.76 15.18 -33.86
C ALA A 77 9.28 14.99 -34.04
N THR A 78 10.05 15.22 -33.02
CA THR A 78 11.49 14.96 -32.95
C THR A 78 11.75 13.57 -32.38
N VAL A 79 12.65 12.81 -33.04
CA VAL A 79 13.06 11.48 -32.55
C VAL A 79 14.01 11.66 -31.36
N ALA A 80 13.59 11.30 -30.15
CA ALA A 80 14.39 11.35 -28.95
C ALA A 80 15.16 10.04 -28.70
N ALA A 81 14.56 8.89 -29.03
CA ALA A 81 15.22 7.59 -28.97
C ALA A 81 14.64 6.63 -30.03
N VAL A 82 15.46 5.67 -30.45
CA VAL A 82 15.10 4.63 -31.39
C VAL A 82 15.32 3.28 -30.76
N TYR A 83 14.25 2.47 -30.71
CA TYR A 83 14.27 1.08 -30.28
C TYR A 83 13.96 0.16 -31.47
N ASP A 84 14.24 -1.13 -31.37
CA ASP A 84 14.01 -2.10 -32.44
C ASP A 84 12.55 -2.09 -32.94
N SER A 85 11.60 -1.86 -32.05
CA SER A 85 10.16 -1.91 -32.31
C SER A 85 9.39 -0.68 -31.85
N ALA A 86 10.06 0.44 -31.54
CA ALA A 86 9.41 1.67 -31.10
C ALA A 86 10.27 2.91 -31.37
N LEU A 87 9.60 4.06 -31.49
CA LEU A 87 10.20 5.39 -31.52
C LEU A 87 9.71 6.18 -30.31
N LEU A 88 10.63 6.77 -29.57
CA LEU A 88 10.34 7.77 -28.55
C LEU A 88 10.44 9.16 -29.17
N LEU A 89 9.36 9.93 -29.10
CA LEU A 89 9.19 11.20 -29.79
C LEU A 89 8.94 12.33 -28.80
N THR A 90 9.60 13.46 -29.02
CA THR A 90 9.38 14.72 -28.29
C THR A 90 8.92 15.81 -29.25
N ASP A 91 8.64 17.00 -28.73
CA ASP A 91 8.22 18.17 -29.54
C ASP A 91 7.08 17.84 -30.53
N VAL A 92 6.09 17.09 -30.02
CA VAL A 92 4.98 16.62 -30.85
C VAL A 92 4.10 17.80 -31.25
N PHE A 93 3.99 18.00 -32.56
CA PHE A 93 3.12 19.00 -33.15
C PHE A 93 1.71 18.45 -33.34
N GLY A 94 0.70 19.19 -32.89
CA GLY A 94 -0.71 18.84 -32.98
C GLY A 94 -1.51 19.56 -31.89
N SER A 95 -2.82 19.60 -32.02
CA SER A 95 -3.72 20.31 -31.08
C SER A 95 -3.68 19.78 -29.64
N ASN A 96 -3.31 18.51 -29.46
CA ASN A 96 -3.23 17.84 -28.18
C ASN A 96 -1.78 17.47 -27.76
N GLY A 97 -0.77 18.07 -28.42
CA GLY A 97 0.64 17.76 -28.12
C GLY A 97 0.94 16.27 -28.23
N VAL A 98 1.52 15.67 -27.20
CA VAL A 98 1.88 14.24 -27.18
C VAL A 98 0.69 13.28 -27.32
N ASN A 99 -0.52 13.75 -27.10
CA ASN A 99 -1.75 12.99 -27.33
C ASN A 99 -2.19 12.98 -28.79
N SER A 100 -1.48 13.68 -29.66
CA SER A 100 -1.79 13.78 -31.11
C SER A 100 -1.16 12.65 -31.93
N ALA A 101 -1.08 11.44 -31.38
CA ALA A 101 -0.57 10.29 -32.11
C ALA A 101 -1.31 10.06 -33.44
N PRO A 102 -0.61 9.67 -34.49
CA PRO A 102 -1.25 9.36 -35.76
C PRO A 102 -2.09 8.08 -35.63
N PRO A 103 -3.14 7.91 -36.44
CA PRO A 103 -3.90 6.67 -36.49
C PRO A 103 -3.02 5.44 -36.66
N LEU A 104 -3.46 4.30 -36.12
CA LEU A 104 -2.79 3.01 -36.31
C LEU A 104 -2.63 2.71 -37.82
N GLY A 105 -1.45 2.22 -38.19
CA GLY A 105 -1.14 1.91 -39.60
C GLY A 105 -0.68 3.09 -40.43
N SER A 106 -0.54 4.30 -39.85
CA SER A 106 0.00 5.46 -40.58
C SER A 106 1.46 5.23 -40.98
N ALA A 107 1.83 5.65 -42.16
CA ALA A 107 3.21 5.62 -42.63
C ALA A 107 4.00 6.78 -41.99
N LEU A 108 4.90 6.46 -41.11
CA LEU A 108 5.86 7.38 -40.51
C LEU A 108 7.05 7.55 -41.47
N LYS A 109 7.52 8.78 -41.63
CA LYS A 109 8.68 9.13 -42.49
C LYS A 109 9.68 9.93 -41.68
N GLY A 110 10.98 9.67 -41.90
CA GLY A 110 12.07 10.40 -41.25
C GLY A 110 12.58 11.57 -42.10
N ARG A 111 12.96 12.67 -41.42
CA ARG A 111 13.53 13.87 -42.05
C ARG A 111 14.74 14.36 -41.27
N SER A 112 15.83 14.67 -41.96
CA SER A 112 17.02 15.26 -41.32
C SER A 112 16.81 16.75 -41.00
N GLY A 113 17.00 17.12 -39.72
CA GLY A 113 17.12 18.50 -39.21
C GLY A 113 16.23 19.60 -39.76
N GLY A 114 15.33 20.13 -38.97
CA GLY A 114 14.62 21.41 -39.12
C GLY A 114 13.96 21.75 -40.46
N SER A 115 13.61 23.01 -40.66
CA SER A 115 12.88 23.49 -41.86
C SER A 115 13.65 23.36 -43.18
N GLY A 116 14.97 23.23 -43.14
CA GLY A 116 15.84 23.04 -44.33
C GLY A 116 16.24 21.59 -44.61
N GLY A 117 15.76 20.64 -43.80
CA GLY A 117 16.13 19.23 -43.92
C GLY A 117 15.52 18.52 -45.12
N SER A 118 16.02 17.34 -45.47
CA SER A 118 15.53 16.46 -46.51
C SER A 118 15.09 15.11 -45.94
N ASP A 119 14.20 14.44 -46.69
CA ASP A 119 13.75 13.10 -46.31
C ASP A 119 14.93 12.13 -46.27
N THR A 120 15.01 11.37 -45.18
CA THR A 120 16.10 10.41 -44.95
C THR A 120 15.88 9.06 -45.60
N GLY A 121 14.69 8.82 -46.11
CA GLY A 121 14.27 7.51 -46.61
C GLY A 121 13.83 6.55 -45.50
N ALA A 122 13.96 6.93 -44.21
CA ALA A 122 13.47 6.13 -43.12
C ALA A 122 11.95 6.07 -43.12
N THR A 123 11.39 4.88 -43.05
CA THR A 123 9.94 4.64 -42.97
C THR A 123 9.60 3.58 -41.99
N ALA A 124 8.46 3.74 -41.29
CA ALA A 124 7.87 2.74 -40.40
C ALA A 124 6.36 2.84 -40.44
N VAL A 125 5.69 1.84 -39.90
CA VAL A 125 4.23 1.83 -39.76
C VAL A 125 3.90 2.02 -38.27
N SER A 126 3.06 3.02 -37.97
CA SER A 126 2.63 3.30 -36.60
C SER A 126 1.76 2.17 -36.04
N GLY A 127 2.10 1.72 -34.84
CA GLY A 127 1.34 0.78 -34.01
C GLY A 127 0.68 1.49 -32.82
N VAL A 128 0.45 0.76 -31.78
CA VAL A 128 -0.03 1.30 -30.49
C VAL A 128 0.93 2.34 -29.94
N TYR A 129 0.42 3.29 -29.20
CA TYR A 129 1.24 4.36 -28.65
C TYR A 129 1.02 4.53 -27.14
N ARG A 130 2.01 5.12 -26.48
CA ARG A 130 1.96 5.61 -25.09
C ARG A 130 2.46 7.05 -25.07
N TYR A 131 1.97 7.82 -24.14
CA TYR A 131 2.47 9.18 -23.94
C TYR A 131 2.66 9.46 -22.46
N ALA A 132 3.53 10.41 -22.16
CA ALA A 132 3.69 10.97 -20.82
C ALA A 132 3.73 12.49 -20.88
N THR A 133 3.22 13.09 -19.84
CA THR A 133 3.27 14.54 -19.57
C THR A 133 3.42 14.75 -18.08
N GLU A 134 3.53 16.01 -17.63
CA GLU A 134 3.49 16.33 -16.20
C GLU A 134 2.18 15.84 -15.54
N ASP A 135 1.06 15.91 -16.24
CA ASP A 135 -0.25 15.44 -15.73
C ASP A 135 -0.43 13.92 -15.82
N VAL A 136 0.29 13.27 -16.70
CA VAL A 136 0.27 11.82 -16.92
C VAL A 136 1.71 11.32 -16.90
N PRO A 137 2.30 11.09 -15.73
CA PRO A 137 3.68 10.65 -15.60
C PRO A 137 3.91 9.29 -16.27
N PRO A 138 5.15 9.02 -16.75
CA PRO A 138 5.47 7.72 -17.33
C PRO A 138 5.38 6.63 -16.26
N LEU A 139 4.97 5.42 -16.64
CA LEU A 139 5.08 4.27 -15.75
C LEU A 139 6.56 3.95 -15.52
N PRO A 140 6.97 3.69 -14.26
CA PRO A 140 8.33 3.27 -13.97
C PRO A 140 8.65 1.96 -14.69
N LEU A 141 9.89 1.85 -15.18
CA LEU A 141 10.37 0.64 -15.84
C LEU A 141 11.29 -0.14 -14.90
N ASP A 142 11.17 -1.47 -14.89
CA ASP A 142 12.10 -2.34 -14.17
C ASP A 142 13.31 -2.65 -15.04
N ASN A 143 14.22 -1.68 -15.15
CA ASN A 143 15.49 -1.83 -15.86
C ASN A 143 16.62 -1.08 -15.15
N GLN A 144 17.86 -1.40 -15.55
CA GLN A 144 19.06 -0.84 -14.93
C GLN A 144 19.18 0.68 -15.11
N THR A 145 18.77 1.22 -16.25
CA THR A 145 18.83 2.67 -16.53
C THR A 145 17.91 3.44 -15.59
N GLU A 146 16.69 2.94 -15.37
CA GLU A 146 15.75 3.55 -14.43
C GLU A 146 16.32 3.53 -13.00
N LYS A 147 16.94 2.41 -12.58
CA LYS A 147 17.58 2.30 -11.26
C LYS A 147 18.69 3.31 -11.06
N TYR A 148 19.54 3.55 -12.05
CA TYR A 148 20.58 4.59 -11.97
C TYR A 148 19.95 5.97 -11.82
N GLY A 149 18.95 6.29 -12.65
CA GLY A 149 18.26 7.57 -12.60
C GLY A 149 17.57 7.85 -11.28
N LEU A 150 17.08 6.81 -10.58
CA LEU A 150 16.44 6.96 -9.26
C LEU A 150 17.38 7.60 -8.22
N TYR A 151 18.61 7.13 -8.14
CA TYR A 151 19.60 7.64 -7.18
C TYR A 151 20.08 9.04 -7.55
N ASP A 152 20.25 9.31 -8.84
CA ASP A 152 20.67 10.64 -9.32
C ASP A 152 19.60 11.73 -9.10
N GLU A 153 18.33 11.34 -9.03
CA GLU A 153 17.19 12.22 -8.81
C GLU A 153 16.70 12.23 -7.35
N MET A 154 17.25 11.38 -6.49
CA MET A 154 16.80 11.27 -5.10
C MET A 154 17.09 12.54 -4.33
N ILE A 155 16.07 13.08 -3.66
CA ILE A 155 16.19 14.24 -2.78
C ILE A 155 16.56 13.77 -1.38
N ALA A 156 15.78 12.88 -0.83
CA ALA A 156 15.99 12.36 0.51
C ALA A 156 15.32 10.99 0.69
N ALA A 157 15.78 10.27 1.69
CA ALA A 157 15.16 9.01 2.11
C ALA A 157 14.96 9.00 3.63
N LYS A 158 13.86 8.38 4.07
CA LYS A 158 13.49 8.23 5.47
C LYS A 158 13.27 6.77 5.82
N ARG A 159 13.87 6.34 6.91
CA ARG A 159 13.78 4.96 7.37
C ARG A 159 12.35 4.60 7.77
N ILE A 160 11.88 3.46 7.28
CA ILE A 160 10.62 2.85 7.70
C ILE A 160 10.94 1.92 8.88
N THR A 161 10.34 2.20 10.02
CA THR A 161 10.42 1.35 11.21
C THR A 161 9.06 0.74 11.50
N ASP A 162 9.00 -0.19 12.44
CA ASP A 162 7.75 -0.77 12.94
C ASP A 162 6.74 0.27 13.46
N ALA A 163 7.22 1.42 13.95
CA ALA A 163 6.36 2.53 14.35
C ALA A 163 5.60 3.20 13.18
N PHE A 164 6.05 2.97 11.94
CA PHE A 164 5.51 3.57 10.71
C PHE A 164 4.90 2.55 9.75
N ALA A 165 4.70 1.30 10.17
CA ALA A 165 4.08 0.26 9.36
C ALA A 165 3.03 -0.52 10.15
N ARG A 166 1.89 -0.84 9.53
CA ARG A 166 0.81 -1.64 10.10
C ARG A 166 0.15 -2.50 9.04
N THR A 167 -0.26 -3.70 9.42
CA THR A 167 -1.24 -4.44 8.62
C THR A 167 -2.53 -3.65 8.57
N VAL A 168 -3.12 -3.52 7.39
CA VAL A 168 -4.40 -2.82 7.20
C VAL A 168 -5.41 -3.69 6.46
N ILE A 169 -6.67 -3.48 6.78
CA ILE A 169 -7.83 -4.11 6.15
C ILE A 169 -8.77 -3.03 5.63
N ARG A 170 -9.73 -3.40 4.79
CA ARG A 170 -10.76 -2.46 4.32
C ARG A 170 -11.49 -1.85 5.51
N ARG A 171 -11.80 -0.56 5.44
CA ARG A 171 -12.55 0.14 6.48
C ARG A 171 -14.04 -0.01 6.25
N TYR A 172 -14.72 -0.58 7.23
CA TYR A 172 -16.18 -0.64 7.31
C TYR A 172 -16.62 0.01 8.61
N ASN A 173 -17.28 1.16 8.51
CA ASN A 173 -17.84 1.85 9.67
C ASN A 173 -19.24 1.35 9.97
N TRP A 174 -19.61 1.42 11.24
CA TRP A 174 -20.99 1.32 11.64
C TRP A 174 -21.77 2.56 11.14
N ASP A 175 -22.92 2.32 10.53
CA ASP A 175 -23.83 3.37 10.07
C ASP A 175 -25.25 3.06 10.52
N LEU A 176 -25.65 3.67 11.61
CA LEU A 176 -26.97 3.51 12.21
C LEU A 176 -28.13 3.96 11.29
N VAL A 177 -27.88 4.95 10.44
CA VAL A 177 -28.94 5.53 9.58
C VAL A 177 -29.30 4.57 8.45
N ALA A 178 -28.35 3.77 7.98
CA ALA A 178 -28.53 2.87 6.86
C ALA A 178 -29.06 1.48 7.26
N ASN A 179 -29.26 1.18 8.56
CA ASN A 179 -29.54 -0.17 9.06
C ASN A 179 -28.64 -1.20 8.37
N PRO A 180 -27.35 -1.21 8.68
CA PRO A 180 -26.35 -1.89 7.87
C PRO A 180 -26.53 -3.41 7.94
N LYS A 181 -26.26 -4.08 6.82
CA LYS A 181 -26.24 -5.52 6.68
C LYS A 181 -24.81 -6.01 6.56
N PHE A 182 -24.48 -7.05 7.28
CA PHE A 182 -23.14 -7.64 7.27
C PHE A 182 -23.19 -9.11 6.86
N ASP A 183 -22.13 -9.56 6.22
CA ASP A 183 -21.87 -10.97 6.02
C ASP A 183 -21.47 -11.62 7.34
N MET A 184 -21.65 -12.93 7.41
CA MET A 184 -21.23 -13.73 8.55
C MET A 184 -19.85 -14.34 8.27
N TRP A 185 -18.98 -14.39 9.26
CA TRP A 185 -17.73 -15.12 9.15
C TRP A 185 -18.02 -16.64 9.20
N LYS A 186 -18.12 -17.24 8.05
CA LYS A 186 -18.35 -18.68 7.91
C LYS A 186 -17.61 -19.21 6.68
N PRO A 187 -16.43 -19.83 6.85
CA PRO A 187 -15.73 -20.51 5.77
C PRO A 187 -16.54 -21.67 5.22
N ASP A 188 -16.29 -22.07 3.96
CA ASP A 188 -16.81 -23.30 3.39
C ASP A 188 -15.96 -24.48 3.88
N TYR A 189 -16.54 -25.30 4.72
CA TYR A 189 -15.89 -26.48 5.28
C TYR A 189 -16.11 -27.74 4.45
N SER A 190 -16.76 -27.65 3.28
CA SER A 190 -17.02 -28.82 2.43
C SER A 190 -15.72 -29.41 1.86
N ALA A 191 -15.70 -30.71 1.63
CA ALA A 191 -14.56 -31.40 1.02
C ALA A 191 -14.28 -30.95 -0.43
N THR A 192 -15.28 -30.40 -1.09
CA THR A 192 -15.20 -29.79 -2.42
C THR A 192 -15.79 -28.38 -2.35
N PRO A 193 -15.02 -27.38 -1.93
CA PRO A 193 -15.50 -26.01 -1.93
C PRO A 193 -16.06 -25.63 -3.29
N GLY A 194 -17.22 -25.00 -3.30
CA GLY A 194 -17.91 -24.59 -4.53
C GLY A 194 -16.98 -23.85 -5.47
N GLY A 195 -17.13 -24.05 -6.76
CA GLY A 195 -16.27 -23.46 -7.78
C GLY A 195 -16.18 -21.94 -7.60
N GLY A 196 -14.96 -21.44 -7.29
CA GLY A 196 -14.69 -20.03 -7.01
C GLY A 196 -14.35 -19.74 -5.56
N GLY A 197 -14.12 -20.75 -4.70
CA GLY A 197 -13.78 -20.54 -3.28
C GLY A 197 -14.96 -20.02 -2.48
N GLN A 198 -16.15 -20.45 -2.82
CA GLN A 198 -17.36 -20.05 -2.12
C GLN A 198 -17.31 -20.48 -0.67
N ILE A 199 -17.66 -19.60 0.15
CA ILE A 199 -17.79 -19.74 1.55
C ILE A 199 -19.22 -19.50 1.92
N GLY A 200 -19.67 -20.35 2.79
CA GLY A 200 -21.03 -20.66 3.04
C GLY A 200 -22.06 -19.55 3.13
N LYS A 201 -21.77 -18.36 3.69
CA LYS A 201 -22.84 -17.42 4.06
C LYS A 201 -22.45 -15.93 3.90
N GLN A 202 -21.97 -15.55 2.72
CA GLN A 202 -21.69 -14.15 2.35
C GLN A 202 -22.81 -13.56 1.49
N THR A 203 -24.02 -13.97 1.75
CA THR A 203 -25.20 -13.61 0.93
C THR A 203 -25.70 -12.20 1.18
N ALA A 204 -25.34 -11.56 2.31
CA ALA A 204 -25.79 -10.21 2.63
C ALA A 204 -25.22 -9.18 1.66
N THR A 205 -23.96 -9.31 1.25
CA THR A 205 -23.30 -8.42 0.27
C THR A 205 -23.13 -9.03 -1.11
N GLY A 206 -23.41 -10.34 -1.27
CA GLY A 206 -23.18 -11.08 -2.51
C GLY A 206 -21.71 -11.43 -2.77
N ALA A 207 -20.84 -11.32 -1.75
CA ALA A 207 -19.44 -11.69 -1.88
C ALA A 207 -19.28 -13.19 -2.17
N THR A 208 -18.31 -13.51 -3.04
CA THR A 208 -18.03 -14.89 -3.45
C THR A 208 -16.85 -15.49 -2.69
N SER A 209 -16.17 -14.68 -1.89
CA SER A 209 -15.06 -15.13 -1.05
C SER A 209 -15.06 -14.39 0.29
N ILE A 210 -14.50 -14.99 1.35
CA ILE A 210 -14.35 -14.33 2.65
C ILE A 210 -13.44 -13.09 2.55
N ALA A 211 -12.52 -13.10 1.60
CA ALA A 211 -11.61 -12.00 1.34
C ALA A 211 -12.35 -10.73 0.92
N ASP A 212 -13.51 -10.86 0.28
CA ASP A 212 -14.31 -9.75 -0.25
C ASP A 212 -15.56 -9.49 0.61
N ALA A 213 -15.83 -10.35 1.59
CA ALA A 213 -17.01 -10.26 2.43
C ALA A 213 -16.89 -9.16 3.49
N LYS A 214 -18.03 -8.50 3.78
CA LYS A 214 -18.14 -7.47 4.80
C LYS A 214 -18.57 -8.07 6.14
N PHE A 215 -17.68 -8.84 6.79
CA PHE A 215 -17.96 -9.56 8.03
C PHE A 215 -17.34 -8.96 9.28
N TYR A 216 -16.88 -7.72 9.23
CA TYR A 216 -16.38 -6.97 10.39
C TYR A 216 -16.74 -5.50 10.26
N VAL A 217 -16.69 -4.79 11.38
CA VAL A 217 -17.07 -3.39 11.46
C VAL A 217 -16.23 -2.67 12.50
N MET A 218 -16.00 -1.38 12.29
CA MET A 218 -15.46 -0.46 13.29
C MET A 218 -16.60 0.43 13.79
N ASN A 219 -16.76 0.52 15.11
CA ASN A 219 -17.76 1.38 15.73
C ASN A 219 -17.25 2.82 15.94
N SER A 220 -18.09 3.67 16.51
CA SER A 220 -17.80 5.09 16.79
C SER A 220 -16.68 5.30 17.82
N SER A 221 -16.37 4.28 18.64
CA SER A 221 -15.29 4.29 19.64
C SER A 221 -14.00 3.64 19.14
N TYR A 222 -13.85 3.41 17.81
CA TYR A 222 -12.73 2.72 17.17
C TYR A 222 -12.53 1.28 17.63
N GLU A 223 -13.57 0.65 18.17
CA GLU A 223 -13.58 -0.76 18.47
C GLU A 223 -13.91 -1.57 17.22
N VAL A 224 -13.19 -2.65 16.95
CA VAL A 224 -13.38 -3.52 15.80
C VAL A 224 -14.03 -4.81 16.23
N PHE A 225 -15.13 -5.17 15.58
CA PHE A 225 -15.92 -6.36 15.83
C PHE A 225 -16.01 -7.23 14.58
N LYS A 226 -15.93 -8.56 14.76
CA LYS A 226 -16.13 -9.56 13.72
C LYS A 226 -17.53 -10.16 13.84
N CYS A 227 -18.31 -10.16 12.76
CA CYS A 227 -19.65 -10.74 12.70
C CYS A 227 -19.61 -12.26 12.67
N LEU A 228 -20.11 -12.89 13.70
CA LEU A 228 -20.23 -14.35 13.78
C LEU A 228 -21.62 -14.83 13.36
N TYR A 229 -22.67 -14.02 13.62
CA TYR A 229 -24.04 -14.30 13.23
C TYR A 229 -24.75 -13.02 12.79
N ASN A 230 -25.49 -13.07 11.69
CA ASN A 230 -26.12 -11.93 11.04
C ASN A 230 -27.64 -12.03 10.95
N GLY A 231 -28.28 -12.84 11.79
CA GLY A 231 -29.73 -13.04 11.77
C GLY A 231 -30.20 -13.94 10.62
N GLU A 232 -29.31 -14.73 10.00
CA GLU A 232 -29.71 -15.67 8.96
C GLU A 232 -30.47 -16.86 9.53
N ASP A 233 -31.60 -17.20 8.91
CA ASP A 233 -32.43 -18.35 9.20
C ASP A 233 -33.09 -18.86 7.89
N PRO A 234 -33.81 -20.01 7.88
CA PRO A 234 -34.45 -20.50 6.67
C PRO A 234 -35.44 -19.53 6.01
N SER A 235 -35.97 -18.55 6.74
CA SER A 235 -36.85 -17.50 6.22
C SER A 235 -36.10 -16.26 5.73
N ASN A 236 -34.88 -16.05 6.21
CA ASN A 236 -34.01 -14.89 5.94
C ASN A 236 -32.63 -15.35 5.48
N THR A 237 -32.56 -15.98 4.32
CA THR A 237 -31.34 -16.61 3.79
C THR A 237 -30.22 -15.64 3.40
N THR A 238 -30.48 -14.33 3.41
CA THR A 238 -29.51 -13.27 3.12
C THR A 238 -29.10 -12.48 4.36
N GLY A 239 -29.42 -12.98 5.56
CA GLY A 239 -29.26 -12.25 6.81
C GLY A 239 -30.24 -11.09 6.95
N GLN A 240 -30.22 -10.39 8.07
CA GLN A 240 -31.10 -9.29 8.41
C GLN A 240 -30.29 -8.01 8.65
N ASN A 241 -30.95 -6.86 8.78
CA ASN A 241 -30.30 -5.60 9.15
C ASN A 241 -29.93 -5.60 10.63
N ALA A 242 -28.72 -5.18 10.95
CA ALA A 242 -28.30 -4.93 12.33
C ALA A 242 -28.94 -3.64 12.83
N THR A 243 -29.39 -3.61 14.08
CA THR A 243 -30.08 -2.47 14.68
C THR A 243 -29.35 -1.84 15.87
N GLU A 244 -28.40 -2.56 16.45
CA GLU A 244 -27.60 -2.12 17.60
C GLU A 244 -26.13 -2.07 17.24
N GLU A 245 -25.46 -0.92 17.49
CA GLU A 245 -24.02 -0.78 17.33
C GLU A 245 -23.29 -1.67 18.34
N PRO A 246 -22.41 -2.59 17.90
CA PRO A 246 -21.65 -3.43 18.83
C PRO A 246 -20.65 -2.57 19.60
N THR A 247 -20.58 -2.76 20.91
CA THR A 247 -19.67 -2.04 21.80
C THR A 247 -19.25 -2.90 23.00
N THR A 248 -18.07 -2.65 23.54
CA THR A 248 -17.63 -3.29 24.79
C THR A 248 -18.28 -2.67 26.02
N ALA A 249 -18.98 -1.56 25.87
CA ALA A 249 -19.75 -0.91 26.93
C ALA A 249 -21.17 -1.45 27.00
N GLY A 250 -21.62 -1.83 28.20
CA GLY A 250 -23.02 -2.21 28.41
C GLY A 250 -23.27 -3.70 28.63
N ALA A 251 -24.53 -4.05 28.86
CA ALA A 251 -24.94 -5.38 29.31
C ALA A 251 -24.90 -6.45 28.20
N ASN A 252 -24.94 -6.05 26.94
CA ASN A 252 -24.95 -6.95 25.78
C ASN A 252 -23.55 -7.52 25.46
N TYR A 253 -22.50 -7.02 26.12
CA TYR A 253 -21.14 -7.49 25.96
C TYR A 253 -20.75 -8.44 27.10
N ALA A 254 -20.42 -9.67 26.74
CA ALA A 254 -19.94 -10.70 27.68
C ALA A 254 -18.42 -10.70 27.74
N SER A 255 -17.83 -10.05 28.75
CA SER A 255 -16.38 -9.90 28.92
C SER A 255 -15.62 -11.22 29.03
N ALA A 256 -16.27 -12.29 29.54
CA ALA A 256 -15.67 -13.62 29.65
C ALA A 256 -15.45 -14.34 28.31
N THR A 257 -16.17 -13.95 27.27
CA THR A 257 -16.07 -14.55 25.93
C THR A 257 -15.66 -13.56 24.86
N GLY A 258 -15.78 -12.26 25.16
CA GLY A 258 -15.58 -11.18 24.19
C GLY A 258 -16.68 -11.13 23.12
N LEU A 259 -17.87 -11.62 23.44
CA LEU A 259 -19.01 -11.60 22.53
C LEU A 259 -19.95 -10.45 22.89
N TYR A 260 -20.44 -9.78 21.86
CA TYR A 260 -21.57 -8.86 21.95
C TYR A 260 -22.76 -9.51 21.24
N THR A 261 -23.92 -9.55 21.90
CA THR A 261 -25.15 -10.10 21.34
C THR A 261 -26.21 -9.03 21.27
N GLU A 262 -26.70 -8.73 20.07
CA GLU A 262 -27.81 -7.80 19.85
C GLU A 262 -29.07 -8.35 20.53
N THR A 263 -29.74 -7.54 21.31
CA THR A 263 -30.95 -7.93 22.05
C THR A 263 -32.24 -7.57 21.36
N THR A 264 -32.19 -6.65 20.43
CA THR A 264 -33.29 -6.22 19.56
C THR A 264 -32.97 -6.52 18.11
N GLY A 265 -33.99 -6.65 17.26
CA GLY A 265 -33.79 -6.88 15.83
C GLY A 265 -33.39 -8.32 15.48
N ALA A 266 -32.30 -8.48 14.74
CA ALA A 266 -31.88 -9.75 14.13
C ALA A 266 -31.07 -10.67 15.06
N GLY A 267 -30.69 -10.19 16.25
CA GLY A 267 -29.88 -10.97 17.20
C GLY A 267 -28.44 -11.21 16.71
N TYR A 268 -27.84 -10.23 16.08
CA TYR A 268 -26.45 -10.31 15.67
C TYR A 268 -25.52 -10.74 16.81
N ILE A 269 -24.55 -11.60 16.50
CA ILE A 269 -23.47 -11.97 17.41
C ILE A 269 -22.16 -11.47 16.84
N TRP A 270 -21.47 -10.65 17.63
CA TRP A 270 -20.21 -10.04 17.29
C TRP A 270 -19.10 -10.50 18.22
N LYS A 271 -17.94 -10.80 17.67
CA LYS A 271 -16.71 -11.01 18.44
C LYS A 271 -15.91 -9.73 18.45
N TYR A 272 -15.67 -9.19 19.64
CA TYR A 272 -14.72 -8.11 19.83
C TYR A 272 -13.30 -8.57 19.43
N MET A 273 -12.62 -7.76 18.62
CA MET A 273 -11.27 -8.06 18.16
C MET A 273 -10.23 -7.18 18.86
N TYR A 274 -10.34 -5.87 18.73
CA TYR A 274 -9.43 -4.89 19.33
C TYR A 274 -10.02 -3.48 19.26
N THR A 275 -9.38 -2.57 20.03
CA THR A 275 -9.62 -1.12 19.90
C THR A 275 -8.40 -0.48 19.25
N ILE A 276 -8.63 0.34 18.22
CA ILE A 276 -7.56 1.07 17.53
C ILE A 276 -7.10 2.21 18.42
N PRO A 277 -5.82 2.26 18.85
CA PRO A 277 -5.31 3.35 19.69
C PRO A 277 -5.22 4.66 18.90
N THR A 278 -5.27 5.79 19.58
CA THR A 278 -5.26 7.13 18.97
C THR A 278 -4.08 7.33 18.01
N ASP A 279 -2.90 6.83 18.36
CA ASP A 279 -1.72 6.93 17.51
C ASP A 279 -1.88 6.21 16.18
N ASP A 280 -2.49 5.02 16.19
CA ASP A 280 -2.76 4.25 14.97
C ASP A 280 -3.92 4.87 14.17
N VAL A 281 -4.91 5.49 14.84
CA VAL A 281 -5.96 6.27 14.17
C VAL A 281 -5.34 7.42 13.36
N LEU A 282 -4.43 8.18 13.96
CA LEU A 282 -3.79 9.31 13.30
C LEU A 282 -2.89 8.87 12.13
N LYS A 283 -2.16 7.77 12.31
CA LYS A 283 -1.16 7.32 11.32
C LYS A 283 -1.76 6.45 10.21
N PHE A 284 -2.63 5.49 10.56
CA PHE A 284 -2.99 4.39 9.66
C PHE A 284 -4.47 4.31 9.31
N LEU A 285 -5.35 5.08 9.96
CA LEU A 285 -6.74 5.14 9.55
C LEU A 285 -6.89 6.09 8.34
N SER A 286 -7.57 5.60 7.31
CA SER A 286 -7.90 6.39 6.11
C SER A 286 -9.38 6.23 5.76
N SER A 287 -9.83 6.83 4.64
CA SER A 287 -11.19 6.61 4.11
C SER A 287 -11.45 5.14 3.79
N ASP A 288 -10.44 4.42 3.28
CA ASP A 288 -10.58 3.08 2.69
C ASP A 288 -10.02 1.96 3.55
N PHE A 289 -9.11 2.28 4.47
CA PHE A 289 -8.37 1.30 5.26
C PHE A 289 -8.36 1.63 6.74
N MET A 290 -8.34 0.58 7.57
CA MET A 290 -8.15 0.65 9.02
C MET A 290 -7.06 -0.33 9.47
N PRO A 291 -6.25 0.02 10.49
CA PRO A 291 -5.15 -0.81 10.95
C PRO A 291 -5.63 -2.00 11.79
N ILE A 292 -4.89 -3.11 11.68
CA ILE A 292 -4.86 -4.15 12.71
C ILE A 292 -3.76 -3.76 13.70
N VAL A 293 -4.09 -3.71 14.97
CA VAL A 293 -3.16 -3.30 16.02
C VAL A 293 -2.05 -4.32 16.24
N LEU A 294 -0.88 -3.86 16.69
CA LEU A 294 0.27 -4.73 16.94
C LEU A 294 -0.03 -5.83 17.97
N PRO A 295 0.68 -6.98 17.92
CA PRO A 295 0.53 -8.07 18.89
C PRO A 295 0.71 -7.64 20.35
N ALA A 296 1.55 -6.65 20.62
CA ALA A 296 1.79 -6.11 21.96
C ALA A 296 0.65 -5.19 22.48
N ASN A 297 -0.34 -4.84 21.65
CA ASN A 297 -1.46 -4.00 22.07
C ASN A 297 -2.32 -4.72 23.13
N ALA A 298 -2.62 -4.05 24.23
CA ALA A 298 -3.32 -4.63 25.37
C ALA A 298 -4.73 -5.14 25.02
N SER A 299 -5.49 -4.42 24.17
CA SER A 299 -6.83 -4.86 23.77
C SER A 299 -6.79 -6.13 22.93
N ARG A 300 -5.79 -6.25 22.04
CA ARG A 300 -5.54 -7.45 21.25
C ARG A 300 -5.12 -8.63 22.14
N GLN A 301 -4.19 -8.42 23.07
CA GLN A 301 -3.76 -9.47 24.01
C GLN A 301 -4.93 -10.00 24.86
N ALA A 302 -5.80 -9.10 25.34
CA ALA A 302 -7.00 -9.49 26.06
C ALA A 302 -7.91 -10.40 25.22
N THR A 303 -8.09 -10.10 23.94
CA THR A 303 -8.92 -10.91 23.04
C THR A 303 -8.27 -12.26 22.72
N VAL A 304 -6.96 -12.29 22.49
CA VAL A 304 -6.20 -13.54 22.29
C VAL A 304 -6.30 -14.45 23.52
N ALA A 305 -6.27 -13.90 24.73
CA ALA A 305 -6.42 -14.66 25.98
C ALA A 305 -7.82 -15.28 26.14
N LEU A 306 -8.86 -14.71 25.52
CA LEU A 306 -10.23 -15.24 25.51
C LEU A 306 -10.49 -16.24 24.38
N ALA A 307 -9.56 -16.39 23.44
CA ALA A 307 -9.71 -17.33 22.35
C ALA A 307 -9.59 -18.78 22.87
N THR A 308 -10.50 -19.63 22.44
CA THR A 308 -10.50 -21.03 22.83
C THR A 308 -10.57 -21.89 21.57
N ALA A 309 -9.56 -22.72 21.35
CA ALA A 309 -9.49 -23.58 20.20
C ALA A 309 -10.71 -24.53 20.12
N GLY A 310 -11.40 -24.54 18.99
CA GLY A 310 -12.58 -25.37 18.77
C GLY A 310 -13.80 -25.04 19.62
N ALA A 311 -13.87 -23.83 20.21
CA ALA A 311 -15.07 -23.39 20.92
C ALA A 311 -16.13 -22.92 19.91
N CYS A 312 -17.34 -23.48 19.99
CA CYS A 312 -18.45 -23.13 19.11
C CYS A 312 -19.21 -21.93 19.67
N ASP A 313 -19.37 -20.88 18.88
CA ASP A 313 -20.05 -19.65 19.30
C ASP A 313 -21.41 -19.43 18.63
N VAL A 314 -21.69 -20.15 17.52
CA VAL A 314 -22.89 -19.96 16.71
C VAL A 314 -23.49 -21.27 16.27
N ALA A 315 -24.82 -21.39 16.40
CA ALA A 315 -25.63 -22.46 15.87
C ALA A 315 -26.61 -21.90 14.82
N LEU A 316 -26.60 -22.43 13.62
CA LEU A 316 -27.44 -22.01 12.50
C LEU A 316 -28.55 -23.00 12.25
N ILE A 317 -29.78 -22.54 12.04
CA ILE A 317 -30.88 -23.38 11.60
C ILE A 317 -30.76 -23.54 10.10
N GLU A 318 -30.28 -24.70 9.64
CA GLU A 318 -30.23 -25.06 8.22
C GLU A 318 -31.59 -25.51 7.70
N ASN A 319 -32.32 -26.25 8.55
CA ASN A 319 -33.65 -26.70 8.25
C ASN A 319 -34.49 -26.71 9.54
N ALA A 320 -35.56 -25.92 9.55
CA ALA A 320 -36.46 -25.84 10.69
C ALA A 320 -37.14 -27.22 10.99
N GLY A 321 -37.32 -28.05 9.97
CA GLY A 321 -37.86 -29.38 10.10
C GLY A 321 -39.27 -29.45 10.63
N SER A 322 -39.62 -30.60 11.17
CA SER A 322 -40.91 -30.87 11.82
C SER A 322 -40.86 -32.18 12.65
N GLY A 323 -41.86 -32.42 13.48
CA GLY A 323 -41.99 -33.68 14.22
C GLY A 323 -41.06 -33.83 15.43
N LEU A 324 -40.28 -32.78 15.76
CA LEU A 324 -39.60 -32.68 17.05
C LEU A 324 -40.64 -32.49 18.18
N PRO A 325 -40.30 -32.72 19.46
CA PRO A 325 -41.19 -32.40 20.58
C PRO A 325 -41.72 -30.97 20.49
N ALA A 326 -43.06 -30.83 20.48
CA ALA A 326 -43.73 -29.56 20.17
C ALA A 326 -43.71 -28.58 21.32
N SER A 327 -43.53 -27.28 21.01
CA SER A 327 -43.59 -26.15 21.96
C SER A 327 -42.64 -26.30 23.16
N GLN A 328 -41.41 -26.80 22.94
CA GLN A 328 -40.45 -27.06 23.99
C GLN A 328 -39.12 -26.34 23.76
N THR A 329 -38.42 -26.05 24.85
CA THR A 329 -36.99 -25.73 24.83
C THR A 329 -36.23 -27.04 25.02
N LEU A 330 -35.35 -27.34 24.07
CA LEU A 330 -34.61 -28.58 24.00
C LEU A 330 -33.11 -28.35 23.97
N TYR A 331 -32.36 -29.31 24.44
CA TYR A 331 -30.91 -29.31 24.50
C TYR A 331 -30.34 -30.54 23.84
N THR A 332 -29.19 -30.41 23.18
CA THR A 332 -28.45 -31.53 22.62
C THR A 332 -26.96 -31.29 22.67
N SER A 333 -26.18 -32.36 22.87
CA SER A 333 -24.72 -32.24 22.82
C SER A 333 -24.25 -32.12 21.38
N ILE A 334 -23.25 -31.27 21.18
CA ILE A 334 -22.47 -31.19 19.95
C ILE A 334 -21.64 -32.48 19.85
N LYS A 335 -21.77 -33.19 18.72
CA LYS A 335 -21.01 -34.42 18.42
C LYS A 335 -19.84 -34.05 17.50
N GLY A 336 -18.66 -34.57 17.78
CA GLY A 336 -17.43 -34.33 17.05
C GLY A 336 -16.24 -34.88 17.80
N ASP A 337 -15.07 -34.32 17.53
CA ASP A 337 -13.81 -34.66 18.21
C ASP A 337 -13.55 -33.82 19.45
N GLY A 338 -14.29 -32.70 19.63
CA GLY A 338 -14.26 -31.87 20.82
C GLY A 338 -15.17 -32.37 21.95
N THR A 339 -15.23 -31.58 23.02
CA THR A 339 -15.99 -31.92 24.24
C THR A 339 -16.76 -30.75 24.82
N GLY A 340 -17.86 -31.03 25.53
CA GLY A 340 -18.58 -30.05 26.37
C GLY A 340 -19.48 -29.07 25.63
N GLY A 341 -19.59 -29.15 24.29
CA GLY A 341 -20.50 -28.32 23.52
C GLY A 341 -21.97 -28.74 23.65
N ILE A 342 -22.86 -27.75 23.87
CA ILE A 342 -24.30 -27.96 23.98
C ILE A 342 -25.03 -26.90 23.16
N VAL A 343 -25.95 -27.34 22.31
CA VAL A 343 -26.91 -26.49 21.60
C VAL A 343 -28.23 -26.48 22.33
N LYS A 344 -28.82 -25.32 22.54
CA LYS A 344 -30.17 -25.09 22.98
C LYS A 344 -31.00 -24.61 21.78
N PHE A 345 -32.19 -25.16 21.63
CA PHE A 345 -33.10 -24.74 20.57
C PHE A 345 -34.56 -24.82 21.02
N VAL A 346 -35.42 -24.03 20.37
CA VAL A 346 -36.85 -23.94 20.68
C VAL A 346 -37.65 -24.49 19.50
N THR A 347 -38.72 -25.22 19.80
CA THR A 347 -39.64 -25.72 18.78
C THR A 347 -41.02 -25.09 18.91
N ASN A 348 -41.75 -24.96 17.79
CA ASN A 348 -43.14 -24.53 17.74
C ASN A 348 -44.12 -25.71 17.91
N GLY A 349 -45.44 -25.42 17.82
CA GLY A 349 -46.51 -26.40 17.94
C GLY A 349 -46.50 -27.52 16.90
N ALA A 350 -45.81 -27.32 15.76
CA ALA A 350 -45.60 -28.35 14.72
C ALA A 350 -44.30 -29.14 14.90
N GLY A 351 -43.52 -28.83 15.95
CA GLY A 351 -42.22 -29.43 16.17
C GLY A 351 -41.14 -28.94 15.19
N ALA A 352 -41.30 -27.78 14.62
CA ALA A 352 -40.28 -27.11 13.82
C ALA A 352 -39.40 -26.21 14.70
N ILE A 353 -38.09 -26.14 14.41
CA ILE A 353 -37.11 -25.32 15.12
C ILE A 353 -37.35 -23.83 14.79
N THR A 354 -37.49 -22.99 15.81
CA THR A 354 -37.73 -21.57 15.67
C THR A 354 -36.54 -20.70 16.12
N SER A 355 -35.70 -21.25 17.02
CA SER A 355 -34.44 -20.61 17.41
C SER A 355 -33.42 -21.66 17.80
N ALA A 356 -32.15 -21.34 17.60
CA ALA A 356 -31.02 -22.16 18.04
C ALA A 356 -29.90 -21.24 18.56
N GLU A 357 -29.31 -21.61 19.68
CA GLU A 357 -28.19 -20.90 20.30
C GLU A 357 -27.21 -21.88 20.95
N ILE A 358 -25.98 -21.44 21.17
CA ILE A 358 -24.99 -22.22 21.90
C ILE A 358 -25.20 -21.99 23.41
N GLU A 359 -25.60 -23.03 24.11
CA GLU A 359 -25.72 -23.04 25.57
C GLU A 359 -24.37 -23.20 26.24
N ALA A 360 -23.53 -24.09 25.73
CA ALA A 360 -22.16 -24.27 26.16
C ALA A 360 -21.24 -24.41 24.94
N ARG A 361 -20.18 -23.62 24.91
CA ARG A 361 -19.27 -23.50 23.76
C ARG A 361 -18.47 -24.78 23.50
N GLY A 362 -18.14 -25.52 24.57
CA GLY A 362 -17.20 -26.63 24.48
C GLY A 362 -15.79 -26.19 24.08
N SER A 363 -14.97 -27.14 23.68
CA SER A 363 -13.61 -26.89 23.19
C SER A 363 -13.07 -28.07 22.39
N GLY A 364 -12.02 -27.83 21.59
CA GLY A 364 -11.29 -28.86 20.87
C GLY A 364 -11.97 -29.37 19.60
N TYR A 365 -13.07 -28.79 19.15
CA TYR A 365 -13.75 -29.21 17.93
C TYR A 365 -12.97 -28.79 16.68
N THR A 366 -12.66 -29.75 15.80
CA THR A 366 -12.21 -29.52 14.43
C THR A 366 -13.27 -29.94 13.41
N TYR A 367 -14.23 -30.79 13.83
CA TYR A 367 -15.50 -31.02 13.15
C TYR A 367 -16.62 -31.14 14.20
N ALA A 368 -17.82 -30.72 13.83
CA ALA A 368 -18.97 -30.69 14.72
C ALA A 368 -20.26 -31.03 13.98
N ASN A 369 -21.17 -31.70 14.65
CA ASN A 369 -22.50 -32.04 14.12
C ASN A 369 -23.53 -32.07 15.25
N VAL A 370 -24.80 -31.83 14.92
CA VAL A 370 -25.94 -31.91 15.82
C VAL A 370 -26.86 -33.04 15.36
N LEU A 371 -27.16 -33.96 16.25
CA LEU A 371 -27.97 -35.12 15.95
C LEU A 371 -29.29 -35.10 16.72
N PHE A 372 -30.40 -35.17 16.01
CA PHE A 372 -31.77 -35.23 16.55
C PHE A 372 -32.28 -36.66 16.67
N ALA A 373 -31.51 -37.57 17.25
CA ALA A 373 -31.90 -38.96 17.46
C ALA A 373 -32.39 -39.19 18.89
N ASN A 374 -33.18 -40.27 19.08
CA ASN A 374 -33.59 -40.73 20.42
C ASN A 374 -32.36 -40.87 21.34
N GLY A 375 -32.47 -40.32 22.56
CA GLY A 375 -31.39 -40.33 23.55
C GLY A 375 -30.40 -39.19 23.41
N ASN A 376 -30.53 -38.34 22.40
CA ASN A 376 -29.69 -37.14 22.22
C ASN A 376 -30.43 -35.81 22.47
N LEU A 377 -31.73 -35.86 22.75
CA LEU A 377 -32.52 -34.68 23.09
C LEU A 377 -32.87 -34.67 24.58
N PHE A 378 -32.73 -33.50 25.19
CA PHE A 378 -32.94 -33.31 26.61
C PHE A 378 -33.79 -32.06 26.87
N SER A 379 -34.53 -32.04 27.97
CA SER A 379 -35.30 -30.88 28.40
C SER A 379 -34.51 -29.93 29.34
N ASN A 380 -33.24 -30.24 29.61
CA ASN A 380 -32.37 -29.40 30.45
C ASN A 380 -30.92 -29.36 29.95
N ALA A 381 -30.20 -28.28 30.28
CA ALA A 381 -28.81 -28.06 29.91
C ALA A 381 -27.84 -29.09 30.51
N ALA A 382 -28.20 -29.74 31.60
CA ALA A 382 -27.40 -30.82 32.25
C ALA A 382 -27.42 -32.12 31.46
N LEU A 383 -28.21 -32.22 30.37
CA LEU A 383 -28.39 -33.39 29.53
C LEU A 383 -28.77 -34.65 30.33
N SER A 384 -29.59 -34.47 31.38
CA SER A 384 -29.97 -35.52 32.31
C SER A 384 -31.42 -36.00 32.15
N SER A 385 -32.28 -35.21 31.48
CA SER A 385 -33.70 -35.48 31.27
C SER A 385 -33.98 -35.73 29.80
N ALA A 386 -33.79 -36.94 29.34
CA ALA A 386 -34.00 -37.32 27.93
C ALA A 386 -35.44 -37.14 27.48
N VAL A 387 -35.64 -36.66 26.27
CA VAL A 387 -36.95 -36.49 25.62
C VAL A 387 -37.02 -37.39 24.41
N ALA A 388 -38.14 -38.11 24.27
CA ALA A 388 -38.34 -38.99 23.13
C ALA A 388 -38.60 -38.17 21.86
N THR A 389 -38.01 -38.58 20.74
CA THR A 389 -38.29 -38.04 19.40
C THR A 389 -39.26 -38.97 18.65
N GLY A 390 -40.15 -38.38 17.85
CA GLY A 390 -40.95 -39.16 16.89
C GLY A 390 -40.07 -39.78 15.79
N ALA A 391 -40.51 -40.90 15.23
CA ALA A 391 -39.78 -41.57 14.15
C ALA A 391 -39.61 -40.72 12.87
N SER A 392 -40.40 -39.65 12.72
CA SER A 392 -40.41 -38.74 11.56
C SER A 392 -39.81 -37.38 11.89
N ALA A 393 -39.10 -37.24 13.02
CA ALA A 393 -38.48 -35.96 13.39
C ALA A 393 -37.34 -35.61 12.42
N VAL A 394 -37.47 -34.50 11.78
CA VAL A 394 -36.47 -33.96 10.86
C VAL A 394 -36.13 -32.51 11.28
N GLY A 395 -34.94 -32.12 11.06
CA GLY A 395 -34.40 -30.79 11.32
C GLY A 395 -32.88 -30.80 11.12
N ALA A 396 -32.29 -29.68 10.92
CA ALA A 396 -30.83 -29.52 10.85
C ALA A 396 -30.39 -28.23 11.50
N ILE A 397 -29.43 -28.36 12.41
CA ILE A 397 -28.67 -27.22 12.99
C ILE A 397 -27.20 -27.45 12.64
N GLU A 398 -26.60 -26.45 12.02
CA GLU A 398 -25.17 -26.41 11.76
C GLU A 398 -24.48 -25.59 12.86
N VAL A 399 -23.33 -26.07 13.30
CA VAL A 399 -22.48 -25.34 14.24
C VAL A 399 -21.32 -24.73 13.48
N VAL A 400 -21.13 -23.43 13.59
CA VAL A 400 -20.01 -22.72 12.96
C VAL A 400 -18.74 -22.97 13.77
N LEU A 401 -17.78 -23.64 13.14
CA LEU A 401 -16.48 -23.90 13.76
C LEU A 401 -15.61 -22.65 13.73
N PRO A 402 -14.88 -22.34 14.80
CA PRO A 402 -13.96 -21.21 14.83
C PRO A 402 -12.70 -21.49 13.98
N PRO A 403 -11.89 -20.46 13.71
CA PRO A 403 -10.56 -20.65 13.12
C PRO A 403 -9.66 -21.44 14.07
N ALA A 404 -8.53 -21.94 13.57
CA ALA A 404 -7.52 -22.58 14.41
C ALA A 404 -7.10 -21.63 15.54
N GLY A 405 -7.10 -22.13 16.78
CA GLY A 405 -6.85 -21.33 17.98
C GLY A 405 -8.10 -20.65 18.57
N GLY A 406 -9.23 -20.62 17.87
CA GLY A 406 -10.46 -19.95 18.31
C GLY A 406 -10.61 -18.53 17.76
N HIS A 407 -11.81 -17.97 17.87
CA HIS A 407 -12.09 -16.60 17.43
C HIS A 407 -11.29 -15.58 18.25
N GLY A 408 -10.54 -14.72 17.55
CA GLY A 408 -9.68 -13.68 18.14
C GLY A 408 -8.25 -14.14 18.43
N SER A 409 -7.84 -15.33 18.00
CA SER A 409 -6.49 -15.86 18.20
C SER A 409 -5.45 -15.25 17.25
N ASP A 410 -5.81 -15.04 15.98
CA ASP A 410 -4.95 -14.50 14.93
C ASP A 410 -5.70 -13.44 14.10
N HIS A 411 -5.54 -12.20 14.49
CA HIS A 411 -6.28 -11.07 13.93
C HIS A 411 -6.01 -10.86 12.44
N GLU A 412 -4.76 -11.01 11.99
CA GLU A 412 -4.37 -10.83 10.60
C GLU A 412 -5.01 -11.90 9.71
N THR A 413 -4.96 -13.16 10.14
CA THR A 413 -5.56 -14.27 9.38
C THR A 413 -7.09 -14.21 9.42
N GLU A 414 -7.67 -13.88 10.57
CA GLU A 414 -9.12 -13.82 10.72
C GLU A 414 -9.78 -12.66 9.99
N LEU A 415 -9.09 -11.53 9.86
CA LEU A 415 -9.59 -10.32 9.20
C LEU A 415 -9.02 -10.12 7.78
N ASN A 416 -8.31 -11.11 7.26
CA ASN A 416 -7.72 -11.08 5.92
C ASN A 416 -6.70 -9.94 5.71
N GLY A 417 -5.76 -9.82 6.65
CA GLY A 417 -4.72 -8.78 6.69
C GLY A 417 -3.58 -9.03 5.69
N LYS A 418 -3.85 -8.94 4.40
CA LYS A 418 -2.87 -9.12 3.31
C LYS A 418 -2.27 -7.83 2.78
N ARG A 419 -2.51 -6.71 3.44
CA ARG A 419 -2.00 -5.38 3.07
C ARG A 419 -1.24 -4.77 4.21
N VAL A 420 -0.18 -4.07 3.90
CA VAL A 420 0.59 -3.26 4.85
C VAL A 420 0.53 -1.81 4.41
N MET A 421 0.17 -0.93 5.33
CA MET A 421 0.28 0.52 5.14
C MET A 421 1.53 1.01 5.84
N THR A 422 2.34 1.76 5.11
CA THR A 422 3.41 2.58 5.70
C THR A 422 2.93 4.03 5.75
N ASN A 423 3.19 4.72 6.85
CA ASN A 423 2.94 6.14 7.00
C ASN A 423 4.25 6.87 7.21
N ILE A 424 4.67 7.64 6.22
CA ILE A 424 5.90 8.41 6.26
C ILE A 424 5.54 9.87 6.41
N ARG A 425 5.94 10.45 7.53
CA ARG A 425 5.80 11.88 7.77
C ARG A 425 7.06 12.61 7.34
N LEU A 426 6.93 13.50 6.36
CA LEU A 426 7.98 14.40 5.93
C LEU A 426 7.83 15.68 6.73
N THR A 427 8.78 15.91 7.62
CA THR A 427 8.86 17.16 8.40
C THR A 427 10.09 17.94 7.99
N TYR A 428 9.95 19.24 7.85
CA TYR A 428 11.07 20.14 7.78
C TYR A 428 11.57 20.41 9.20
N SER A 429 12.87 20.22 9.40
CA SER A 429 13.56 20.68 10.61
C SER A 429 14.64 21.66 10.17
N GLU A 430 14.45 22.93 10.47
CA GLU A 430 15.43 23.98 10.19
C GLU A 430 16.78 23.59 10.79
N GLY A 431 17.81 23.49 9.94
CA GLY A 431 19.17 23.12 10.35
C GLY A 431 19.46 21.61 10.48
N GLN A 432 18.51 20.73 10.26
CA GLN A 432 18.72 19.26 10.29
C GLN A 432 18.71 18.59 8.91
N GLY A 433 18.31 19.31 7.87
CA GLY A 433 18.57 18.92 6.47
C GLY A 433 17.81 17.75 5.90
N ASP A 434 16.81 17.21 6.60
CA ASP A 434 16.12 15.98 6.21
C ASP A 434 15.41 16.11 4.87
N PHE A 435 14.62 17.18 4.70
CA PHE A 435 13.97 17.50 3.43
C PHE A 435 14.11 18.98 3.14
N PRO A 436 14.66 19.38 1.97
CA PRO A 436 14.67 20.78 1.59
C PRO A 436 13.25 21.33 1.54
N VAL A 437 13.07 22.54 2.03
CA VAL A 437 11.81 23.30 1.94
C VAL A 437 11.60 23.71 0.49
N ASP A 438 10.35 23.91 0.10
CA ASP A 438 9.96 24.42 -1.23
C ASP A 438 10.34 23.53 -2.42
N ASN A 439 10.67 22.28 -2.18
CA ASN A 439 10.97 21.36 -3.27
C ASN A 439 9.78 20.52 -3.68
N ASP A 440 9.52 20.58 -4.94
CA ASP A 440 8.63 19.67 -5.62
C ASP A 440 9.24 18.28 -5.68
N PHE A 441 8.41 17.25 -5.64
CA PHE A 441 8.83 15.92 -6.00
C PHE A 441 7.78 15.21 -6.84
N ARG A 442 8.24 14.34 -7.74
CA ARG A 442 7.42 13.63 -8.71
C ARG A 442 7.63 12.14 -8.70
N ARG A 443 8.49 11.66 -7.81
CA ARG A 443 8.84 10.24 -7.68
C ARG A 443 8.92 9.86 -6.21
N ILE A 444 8.31 8.72 -5.88
CA ILE A 444 8.41 8.11 -4.57
C ILE A 444 8.76 6.64 -4.72
N GLY A 445 9.34 6.06 -3.67
CA GLY A 445 9.61 4.63 -3.68
C GLY A 445 10.13 4.09 -2.36
N ILE A 446 10.46 2.80 -2.38
CA ILE A 446 11.06 2.10 -1.25
C ILE A 446 12.34 1.41 -1.75
N VAL A 447 13.42 1.63 -1.02
CA VAL A 447 14.69 0.92 -1.18
C VAL A 447 15.03 0.16 0.11
N ALA A 448 15.45 -1.10 -0.03
CA ALA A 448 15.90 -1.93 1.07
C ALA A 448 17.42 -1.97 1.11
N ASP A 449 17.98 -1.90 2.32
CA ASP A 449 19.40 -2.08 2.62
C ASP A 449 20.38 -1.25 1.77
N PRO A 450 20.14 0.08 1.59
CA PRO A 450 21.09 0.93 0.90
C PRO A 450 22.38 1.06 1.71
N TYR A 451 23.50 1.39 1.05
CA TYR A 451 24.78 1.64 1.71
C TYR A 451 24.99 3.14 1.96
N ASN A 452 25.78 3.43 2.98
CA ASN A 452 26.34 4.78 3.15
C ASN A 452 27.31 5.08 2.00
N TYR A 453 27.29 6.30 1.51
CA TYR A 453 28.12 6.75 0.40
C TYR A 453 29.61 6.39 0.60
N GLY A 454 30.22 5.90 -0.46
CA GLY A 454 31.64 5.51 -0.46
C GLY A 454 31.98 4.27 0.36
N THR A 455 30.99 3.50 0.81
CA THR A 455 31.17 2.31 1.64
C THR A 455 30.33 1.12 1.16
N THR A 456 30.59 -0.05 1.74
CA THR A 456 29.72 -1.23 1.64
C THR A 456 28.95 -1.50 2.94
N THR A 457 28.89 -0.49 3.82
CA THR A 457 28.17 -0.57 5.10
C THR A 457 26.75 -0.09 4.91
N PHE A 458 25.80 -0.85 5.40
CA PHE A 458 24.40 -0.46 5.35
C PHE A 458 24.14 0.88 6.05
N ALA A 459 23.30 1.70 5.43
CA ALA A 459 22.84 2.93 6.05
C ALA A 459 21.93 2.61 7.27
N THR A 460 22.11 3.38 8.35
CA THR A 460 21.36 3.18 9.60
C THR A 460 20.71 4.46 10.13
N ALA A 461 21.04 5.62 9.55
CA ALA A 461 20.42 6.89 9.94
C ALA A 461 18.92 6.89 9.66
N ASP A 462 18.15 7.63 10.45
CA ASP A 462 16.69 7.75 10.26
C ASP A 462 16.34 8.50 8.98
N THR A 463 17.19 9.44 8.57
CA THR A 463 17.06 10.23 7.34
C THR A 463 18.39 10.25 6.62
N LEU A 464 18.34 10.29 5.30
CA LEU A 464 19.50 10.31 4.42
C LEU A 464 19.26 11.33 3.30
N SER A 465 20.24 12.21 3.05
CA SER A 465 20.21 13.13 1.91
C SER A 465 20.68 12.43 0.64
N GLY A 466 19.89 12.51 -0.43
CA GLY A 466 20.28 12.09 -1.78
C GLY A 466 20.98 13.17 -2.59
N LEU A 467 21.11 14.38 -2.03
CA LEU A 467 21.58 15.55 -2.76
C LEU A 467 23.10 15.73 -2.67
N LYS A 468 23.68 16.14 -3.77
CA LYS A 468 25.01 16.74 -3.79
C LYS A 468 24.94 18.16 -3.23
N SER A 469 26.00 18.60 -2.56
CA SER A 469 26.05 19.95 -2.00
C SER A 469 27.38 20.62 -2.31
N VAL A 470 27.34 21.94 -2.44
CA VAL A 470 28.53 22.75 -2.61
C VAL A 470 28.47 23.99 -1.70
N LYS A 471 29.55 24.24 -1.03
CA LYS A 471 29.75 25.48 -0.24
C LYS A 471 30.17 26.58 -1.17
N ILE A 472 29.36 27.62 -1.28
CA ILE A 472 29.60 28.78 -2.12
C ILE A 472 30.08 29.97 -1.26
N THR A 473 31.01 30.73 -1.80
CA THR A 473 31.45 31.99 -1.25
C THR A 473 31.44 33.07 -2.34
N GLY A 474 31.18 34.32 -1.94
CA GLY A 474 31.15 35.44 -2.86
C GLY A 474 30.04 35.39 -3.91
N ALA A 475 28.90 34.80 -3.56
CA ALA A 475 27.75 34.79 -4.44
C ALA A 475 27.27 36.20 -4.76
N SER A 476 27.06 36.51 -6.04
CA SER A 476 26.61 37.81 -6.54
C SER A 476 25.12 38.06 -6.31
N ALA A 477 24.33 36.98 -6.18
CA ALA A 477 22.90 36.98 -5.90
C ALA A 477 22.50 35.60 -5.35
N ASP A 478 21.24 35.44 -4.92
CA ASP A 478 20.69 34.17 -4.53
C ASP A 478 20.45 33.29 -5.77
N PHE A 479 20.77 31.99 -5.65
CA PHE A 479 20.41 30.98 -6.65
C PHE A 479 18.93 30.65 -6.56
N SER A 480 18.28 30.47 -7.70
CA SER A 480 16.87 30.12 -7.78
C SER A 480 16.67 28.60 -7.77
N VAL A 481 15.65 28.12 -7.05
CA VAL A 481 15.26 26.70 -7.11
C VAL A 481 14.86 26.35 -8.54
N ASP A 482 15.15 25.10 -8.95
CA ASP A 482 14.92 24.52 -10.29
C ASP A 482 15.74 25.13 -11.43
N GLU A 483 16.59 26.13 -11.16
CA GLU A 483 17.46 26.66 -12.22
C GLU A 483 18.62 25.71 -12.55
N LYS A 484 19.04 25.79 -13.81
CA LYS A 484 20.27 25.16 -14.27
C LYS A 484 21.47 25.93 -13.75
N ILE A 485 22.44 25.22 -13.19
CA ILE A 485 23.75 25.77 -12.80
C ILE A 485 24.86 25.14 -13.61
N THR A 486 25.92 25.92 -13.86
CA THR A 486 27.06 25.52 -14.67
C THR A 486 28.37 25.85 -14.00
N GLN A 487 29.40 25.04 -14.22
CA GLN A 487 30.78 25.31 -13.89
C GLN A 487 31.70 24.82 -15.02
N THR A 488 32.68 25.62 -15.38
CA THR A 488 33.77 25.14 -16.24
C THR A 488 34.68 24.24 -15.42
N VAL A 489 34.80 23.00 -15.85
CA VAL A 489 35.57 21.93 -15.17
C VAL A 489 36.59 21.33 -16.10
N THR A 490 37.48 20.50 -15.58
CA THR A 490 38.47 19.80 -16.38
C THR A 490 37.75 18.93 -17.44
N GLY A 491 38.04 19.22 -18.69
CA GLY A 491 37.53 18.49 -19.85
C GLY A 491 36.12 18.89 -20.31
N GLY A 492 35.51 19.99 -19.79
CA GLY A 492 34.24 20.50 -20.29
C GLY A 492 33.45 21.36 -19.32
N THR A 493 32.15 21.19 -19.32
CA THR A 493 31.22 21.92 -18.44
C THR A 493 30.42 20.96 -17.57
N ALA A 494 30.45 21.18 -16.26
CA ALA A 494 29.55 20.53 -15.34
C ALA A 494 28.20 21.28 -15.31
N TYR A 495 27.11 20.50 -15.27
CA TYR A 495 25.74 21.00 -15.18
C TYR A 495 25.07 20.41 -13.94
N GLY A 496 24.17 21.15 -13.33
CA GLY A 496 23.30 20.67 -12.27
C GLY A 496 22.00 21.45 -12.25
N THR A 497 21.05 20.98 -11.45
CA THR A 497 19.80 21.68 -11.18
C THR A 497 19.72 21.99 -9.70
N VAL A 498 19.44 23.23 -9.36
CA VAL A 498 19.34 23.69 -7.96
C VAL A 498 18.11 23.07 -7.30
N VAL A 499 18.32 22.49 -6.14
CA VAL A 499 17.25 21.99 -5.26
C VAL A 499 17.02 22.97 -4.11
N SER A 500 18.09 23.52 -3.53
CA SER A 500 17.95 24.59 -2.53
C SER A 500 19.20 25.47 -2.47
N TRP A 501 19.00 26.71 -2.09
CA TRP A 501 20.04 27.64 -1.72
C TRP A 501 19.79 28.19 -0.31
N THR A 502 20.73 27.98 0.60
CA THR A 502 20.61 28.45 1.98
C THR A 502 21.82 29.30 2.35
N LEU A 503 21.57 30.55 2.66
CA LEU A 503 22.61 31.47 3.14
C LEU A 503 23.13 31.08 4.52
N ASP A 504 24.41 31.27 4.76
CA ASP A 504 24.96 31.12 6.09
C ASP A 504 24.41 32.21 7.03
N SER A 505 24.30 31.88 8.30
CA SER A 505 23.85 32.84 9.31
C SER A 505 24.72 34.10 9.30
N GLY A 506 24.08 35.23 9.05
CA GLY A 506 24.75 36.55 8.98
C GLY A 506 25.52 36.82 7.69
N SER A 507 25.46 35.96 6.68
CA SER A 507 26.06 36.18 5.36
C SER A 507 25.01 36.62 4.35
N THR A 508 25.42 37.40 3.37
CA THR A 508 24.62 37.75 2.18
C THR A 508 25.23 37.20 0.89
N THR A 509 26.39 36.54 0.98
CA THR A 509 27.16 36.07 -0.19
C THR A 509 27.74 34.68 -0.03
N ALA A 510 27.62 34.07 1.13
CA ALA A 510 28.09 32.72 1.37
C ALA A 510 26.91 31.82 1.81
N GLY A 511 26.90 30.58 1.35
CA GLY A 511 25.83 29.67 1.66
C GLY A 511 26.11 28.26 1.15
N VAL A 512 25.11 27.38 1.30
CA VAL A 512 25.10 26.01 0.79
C VAL A 512 24.11 25.90 -0.36
N LEU A 513 24.62 25.44 -1.49
CA LEU A 513 23.83 25.09 -2.66
C LEU A 513 23.68 23.57 -2.73
N LYS A 514 22.44 23.05 -2.62
CA LYS A 514 22.11 21.64 -2.82
C LYS A 514 21.57 21.45 -4.24
N TYR A 515 22.02 20.40 -4.92
CA TYR A 515 21.72 20.20 -6.33
C TYR A 515 21.68 18.72 -6.72
N ILE A 516 21.06 18.44 -7.85
CA ILE A 516 21.10 17.14 -8.54
C ILE A 516 21.83 17.26 -9.88
N GLN A 517 22.37 16.13 -10.34
CA GLN A 517 22.96 15.99 -11.67
C GLN A 517 22.40 14.73 -12.31
N THR A 518 21.67 14.86 -13.40
CA THR A 518 21.01 13.74 -14.08
C THR A 518 21.37 13.71 -15.56
N THR A 519 21.32 12.54 -16.16
CA THR A 519 21.50 12.37 -17.61
C THR A 519 20.33 12.95 -18.42
N ASP A 520 19.20 13.12 -17.77
CA ASP A 520 17.95 13.59 -18.37
C ASP A 520 17.89 15.09 -18.58
N ALA A 521 18.56 15.87 -17.72
CA ALA A 521 18.39 17.31 -17.69
C ALA A 521 19.42 18.05 -18.53
N HIS A 522 20.66 18.01 -18.10
CA HIS A 522 21.74 18.78 -18.71
C HIS A 522 23.04 17.99 -18.69
N THR A 523 23.59 17.74 -19.87
CA THR A 523 24.83 16.99 -20.03
C THR A 523 25.79 17.75 -20.94
N ASP A 524 27.09 17.54 -20.75
CA ASP A 524 28.11 17.98 -21.67
C ASP A 524 28.32 16.90 -22.73
N GLN A 525 27.70 17.06 -23.90
CA GLN A 525 27.76 16.10 -25.00
C GLN A 525 27.35 14.66 -24.56
N GLY A 526 26.33 14.54 -23.71
CA GLY A 526 25.85 13.26 -23.19
C GLY A 526 26.59 12.77 -21.95
N VAL A 527 27.55 13.53 -21.42
CA VAL A 527 28.32 13.16 -20.22
C VAL A 527 27.92 14.04 -19.03
N VAL A 528 27.58 13.41 -17.91
CA VAL A 528 27.43 14.11 -16.62
C VAL A 528 28.82 14.33 -16.03
N ARG A 529 29.22 15.59 -15.86
CA ARG A 529 30.48 15.96 -15.22
C ARG A 529 30.22 16.45 -13.81
N ALA A 530 31.01 16.02 -12.85
CA ALA A 530 30.92 16.50 -11.48
C ALA A 530 31.43 17.96 -11.39
N PHE A 531 30.89 18.74 -10.47
CA PHE A 531 31.49 20.01 -10.09
C PHE A 531 32.84 19.76 -9.41
N GLU A 532 33.77 20.69 -9.63
CA GLU A 532 35.13 20.63 -9.09
C GLU A 532 35.33 21.62 -7.95
N SER A 533 36.11 21.21 -6.98
CA SER A 533 36.60 22.12 -5.93
C SER A 533 37.62 23.12 -6.51
N ASN A 534 37.12 24.13 -7.19
CA ASN A 534 37.91 25.14 -7.86
C ASN A 534 37.42 26.53 -7.48
N GLY A 535 38.24 27.25 -6.70
CA GLY A 535 37.93 28.61 -6.25
C GLY A 535 38.02 29.70 -7.33
N SER A 536 38.42 29.34 -8.57
CA SER A 536 38.55 30.32 -9.67
C SER A 536 37.46 30.18 -10.73
N ASN A 537 36.84 28.98 -10.84
CA ASN A 537 35.76 28.73 -11.79
C ASN A 537 34.43 28.81 -11.04
N ALA A 538 33.75 29.92 -11.16
CA ALA A 538 32.49 30.13 -10.47
C ALA A 538 31.40 29.19 -10.97
N ILE A 539 30.51 28.80 -10.07
CA ILE A 539 29.21 28.18 -10.40
C ILE A 539 28.25 29.30 -10.73
N THR A 540 27.57 29.22 -11.86
CA THR A 540 26.69 30.26 -12.39
C THR A 540 25.27 29.71 -12.62
N GLY A 541 24.26 30.41 -12.08
CA GLY A 541 22.84 30.14 -12.33
C GLY A 541 22.37 30.76 -13.65
N GLU A 542 21.52 30.01 -14.38
CA GLU A 542 21.05 30.44 -15.70
C GLU A 542 19.97 31.52 -15.62
N SER A 543 19.02 31.39 -14.72
CA SER A 543 17.88 32.32 -14.58
C SER A 543 18.15 33.42 -13.56
N SER A 544 18.75 33.11 -12.43
CA SER A 544 19.11 34.08 -11.39
C SER A 544 20.29 34.99 -11.78
N THR A 545 21.12 34.54 -12.72
CA THR A 545 22.42 35.12 -13.03
C THR A 545 23.39 35.18 -11.83
N ALA A 546 23.04 34.46 -10.74
CA ALA A 546 23.90 34.31 -9.58
C ALA A 546 25.23 33.67 -9.99
N SER A 547 26.32 34.10 -9.40
CA SER A 547 27.64 33.54 -9.67
C SER A 547 28.43 33.54 -8.36
N GLY A 548 29.02 32.41 -7.99
CA GLY A 548 29.79 32.27 -6.76
C GLY A 548 30.85 31.18 -6.86
N ASN A 549 31.92 31.31 -6.12
CA ASN A 549 33.05 30.39 -6.13
C ASN A 549 32.85 29.28 -5.07
N VAL A 550 33.39 28.11 -5.36
CA VAL A 550 33.47 27.03 -4.36
C VAL A 550 34.42 27.45 -3.24
N ASP A 551 33.99 27.38 -1.99
CA ASP A 551 34.89 27.59 -0.83
C ASP A 551 35.76 26.33 -0.62
N THR A 552 36.88 26.30 -1.33
CA THR A 552 37.81 25.16 -1.32
C THR A 552 38.46 24.91 0.05
N SER A 553 38.37 25.87 0.96
CA SER A 553 38.88 25.75 2.33
C SER A 553 37.90 25.12 3.30
N TYR A 554 36.62 25.01 2.91
CA TYR A 554 35.58 24.53 3.79
C TYR A 554 35.61 23.00 3.91
N GLY A 555 35.77 22.48 5.13
CA GLY A 555 35.92 21.05 5.42
C GLY A 555 35.20 20.61 6.69
N SER A 556 34.08 21.25 7.05
CA SER A 556 33.27 20.91 8.23
C SER A 556 31.84 20.50 7.87
N SER A 557 31.11 19.99 8.83
CA SER A 557 29.70 19.63 8.64
C SER A 557 28.80 20.87 8.75
N LEU A 558 27.84 20.98 7.84
CA LEU A 558 26.83 22.01 7.82
C LEU A 558 25.55 21.52 7.15
N LEU A 559 24.38 21.85 7.69
CA LEU A 559 23.07 21.45 7.18
C LEU A 559 22.95 19.92 6.93
N GLY A 560 23.46 19.11 7.89
CA GLY A 560 23.37 17.65 7.85
C GLY A 560 24.41 16.96 6.98
N VAL A 561 25.22 17.68 6.18
CA VAL A 561 26.22 17.10 5.29
C VAL A 561 27.65 17.47 5.67
N THR A 562 28.62 16.59 5.40
CA THR A 562 30.04 16.83 5.66
C THR A 562 30.76 17.19 4.37
N PHE A 563 31.38 18.37 4.36
CA PHE A 563 32.12 18.87 3.21
C PHE A 563 33.58 18.48 3.23
N ALA A 564 34.11 18.21 2.05
CA ALA A 564 35.55 18.11 1.79
C ALA A 564 35.92 19.12 0.69
N SER A 565 36.76 20.08 1.00
CA SER A 565 37.17 21.12 0.06
C SER A 565 35.97 21.82 -0.62
N GLY A 566 34.94 22.12 0.14
CA GLY A 566 33.73 22.81 -0.31
C GLY A 566 32.70 21.96 -1.07
N LEU A 567 32.92 20.68 -1.27
CA LEU A 567 31.97 19.75 -1.90
C LEU A 567 31.52 18.70 -0.91
N ALA A 568 30.25 18.30 -1.02
CA ALA A 568 29.70 17.18 -0.26
C ALA A 568 28.91 16.23 -1.19
N ASN A 569 29.11 14.95 -0.98
CA ASN A 569 28.41 13.89 -1.69
C ASN A 569 27.07 13.56 -1.01
N PRO A 570 26.15 12.86 -1.70
CA PRO A 570 24.98 12.25 -1.07
C PRO A 570 25.38 11.33 0.09
N GLU A 571 24.45 11.06 1.00
CA GLU A 571 24.70 10.12 2.10
C GLU A 571 24.41 8.66 1.69
N ILE A 572 23.74 8.47 0.55
CA ILE A 572 23.39 7.16 -0.01
C ILE A 572 24.33 6.81 -1.15
N GLU A 573 24.88 5.59 -1.13
CA GLU A 573 25.67 5.05 -2.24
C GLU A 573 24.77 4.70 -3.42
N ASN A 574 25.10 5.22 -4.60
CA ASN A 574 24.34 4.99 -5.82
C ASN A 574 24.30 3.49 -6.17
N ASN A 575 23.13 3.03 -6.58
CA ASN A 575 22.88 1.63 -6.98
C ASN A 575 23.12 0.58 -5.89
N SER A 576 23.16 0.99 -4.64
CA SER A 576 23.21 0.08 -3.50
C SER A 576 21.82 -0.34 -3.04
N GLY A 577 21.72 -1.48 -2.37
CA GLY A 577 20.45 -2.01 -1.91
C GLY A 577 19.52 -2.49 -3.04
N ASN A 578 18.28 -2.79 -2.67
CA ASN A 578 17.26 -3.29 -3.58
C ASN A 578 16.08 -2.29 -3.64
N VAL A 579 15.78 -1.80 -4.82
CA VAL A 579 14.57 -1.00 -5.06
C VAL A 579 13.37 -1.94 -5.10
N ILE A 580 12.46 -1.80 -4.12
CA ILE A 580 11.27 -2.67 -3.97
C ILE A 580 10.06 -2.07 -4.66
N TYR A 581 9.93 -0.75 -4.60
CA TYR A 581 8.77 -0.03 -5.14
C TYR A 581 9.20 1.31 -5.70
N VAL A 582 8.62 1.69 -6.82
CA VAL A 582 8.75 3.02 -7.43
C VAL A 582 7.42 3.44 -8.01
N GLU A 583 7.05 4.68 -7.79
CA GLU A 583 5.89 5.32 -8.41
C GLU A 583 6.28 6.70 -8.92
N ASN A 584 5.99 6.94 -10.20
CA ASN A 584 6.07 8.25 -10.81
C ASN A 584 4.72 8.96 -10.63
N ARG A 585 4.74 10.19 -10.19
CA ARG A 585 3.56 10.97 -9.80
C ARG A 585 3.52 12.29 -10.53
N ARG A 586 2.34 12.90 -10.52
CA ARG A 586 2.17 14.32 -10.84
C ARG A 586 2.94 15.15 -9.83
N LEU A 587 3.25 16.37 -10.21
CA LEU A 587 3.81 17.37 -9.31
C LEU A 587 3.12 17.38 -7.96
N ILE A 588 3.92 17.32 -6.90
CA ILE A 588 3.50 17.58 -5.52
C ILE A 588 4.29 18.79 -5.06
N THR A 589 3.65 19.95 -5.14
CA THR A 589 4.21 21.22 -4.68
C THR A 589 4.10 21.30 -3.17
N ARG A 590 5.19 21.67 -2.50
CA ARG A 590 5.25 21.82 -1.05
C ARG A 590 5.35 23.29 -0.66
N ALA A 591 4.62 23.67 0.39
CA ALA A 591 4.79 24.98 1.03
C ALA A 591 5.89 24.90 2.11
N PRO A 592 6.53 26.04 2.45
CA PRO A 592 7.68 26.08 3.37
C PRO A 592 7.43 25.51 4.77
N ASP A 593 6.19 25.51 5.24
CA ASP A 593 5.77 25.06 6.57
C ASP A 593 4.87 23.82 6.52
N GLN A 594 4.77 23.18 5.36
CA GLN A 594 3.88 22.06 5.15
C GLN A 594 4.43 20.77 5.76
N ILE A 595 3.58 20.08 6.52
CA ILE A 595 3.81 18.71 6.98
C ILE A 595 3.03 17.76 6.07
N GLU A 596 3.71 16.75 5.56
CA GLU A 596 3.11 15.76 4.67
C GLU A 596 3.13 14.37 5.31
N ASP A 597 1.98 13.71 5.28
CA ASP A 597 1.84 12.30 5.61
C ASP A 597 1.60 11.50 4.32
N ILE A 598 2.57 10.72 3.91
CA ILE A 598 2.45 9.84 2.75
C ILE A 598 2.08 8.44 3.24
N LYS A 599 0.87 8.00 2.90
CA LYS A 599 0.37 6.67 3.24
C LYS A 599 0.46 5.79 2.00
N LEU A 600 1.37 4.82 2.03
CA LEU A 600 1.54 3.83 0.97
C LEU A 600 0.95 2.50 1.42
N VAL A 601 0.02 1.94 0.63
CA VAL A 601 -0.56 0.62 0.89
C VAL A 601 0.01 -0.39 -0.09
N ILE A 602 0.72 -1.37 0.45
CA ILE A 602 1.30 -2.48 -0.31
C ILE A 602 0.39 -3.69 -0.15
N GLU A 603 -0.08 -4.27 -1.24
CA GLU A 603 -0.83 -5.53 -1.26
C GLU A 603 0.08 -6.66 -1.70
N PHE A 604 0.16 -7.72 -0.90
CA PHE A 604 1.01 -8.89 -1.13
C PHE A 604 0.31 -9.99 -1.93
#